data_15ceff0a720432d68eb87d90042790fc
#
_entry.id   15ceff0a720432d68eb87d90042790fc
#
_cell.length_a   1.000
_cell.length_b   1.000
_cell.length_c   1.000
_cell.angle_alpha   90.00
_cell.angle_beta   90.00
_cell.angle_gamma   90.00
#
_symmetry.space_group_name_H-M   'P 1'
#
loop_
_entity.id
_entity.type
_entity.pdbx_description
1 polymer ?
#
loop_
_entity_poly.entity_id
_entity_poly.type
_entity_poly.pdbx_seq_one_letter_code
_entity_poly.pdbx_strand_id
1 'polypeptide(L)'
;MKQLLNAITCNEPKRLIKPVFWNALANLSNLLPFLCLAYIVSQIYEYFVSGTLNRTSLWVAWGAMLACFVVTWIFENIACKLTYRDGFMASADGRIKLAEHIRRLPLGFLMSRNSGEIGNTMMNDFSRTESAMTHILPQIISGAIMAVIASVVLLIADWRMGLAMFAGFPIALLIMFGMRGLERRLDTQLSQARVNQAGKLQEYLYGMRIIKSYNMQGDNFEKLKKACTDYRDACIKVEGGIGPLNLVAAAFLRSGLSLMTVVGVFLVTGGTLTVPDFALFLLV
;
A
#
# COMPACT_ATOMS: atom_id res chain seq x y z
N MET A 1 12.15 -12.57 -4.82
CA MET A 1 11.01 -11.88 -5.46
C MET A 1 10.23 -12.81 -6.39
N LYS A 2 10.82 -13.44 -7.42
CA LYS A 2 10.12 -14.40 -8.30
C LYS A 2 9.41 -15.57 -7.60
N GLN A 3 10.06 -16.19 -6.63
CA GLN A 3 9.46 -17.30 -5.85
C GLN A 3 8.27 -16.86 -5.02
N LEU A 4 8.34 -15.69 -4.40
CA LEU A 4 7.27 -15.11 -3.60
C LEU A 4 6.08 -14.70 -4.48
N LEU A 5 6.34 -14.12 -5.65
CA LEU A 5 5.32 -13.79 -6.63
C LEU A 5 4.62 -15.04 -7.16
N ASN A 6 5.36 -16.10 -7.47
CA ASN A 6 4.80 -17.37 -7.89
C ASN A 6 3.98 -18.04 -6.79
N ALA A 7 4.42 -17.96 -5.54
CA ALA A 7 3.67 -18.49 -4.40
C ALA A 7 2.33 -17.78 -4.23
N ILE A 8 2.33 -16.43 -4.26
CA ILE A 8 1.11 -15.62 -4.10
C ILE A 8 0.16 -15.81 -5.29
N THR A 9 0.68 -15.89 -6.52
CA THR A 9 -0.14 -16.03 -7.75
C THR A 9 -0.52 -17.46 -8.09
N CYS A 10 -0.33 -18.41 -7.16
CA CYS A 10 -0.58 -19.84 -7.41
C CYS A 10 0.09 -20.36 -8.68
N ASN A 11 1.31 -19.87 -8.95
CA ASN A 11 2.15 -20.20 -10.11
C ASN A 11 1.67 -19.60 -11.47
N GLU A 12 0.78 -18.60 -11.44
CA GLU A 12 0.26 -17.94 -12.64
C GLU A 12 0.49 -16.40 -12.62
N PRO A 13 1.75 -15.91 -12.64
CA PRO A 13 2.05 -14.47 -12.52
C PRO A 13 1.50 -13.65 -13.70
N LYS A 14 1.20 -14.28 -14.83
CA LYS A 14 0.63 -13.59 -16.02
C LYS A 14 -0.76 -13.00 -15.74
N ARG A 15 -1.51 -13.53 -14.79
CA ARG A 15 -2.84 -12.99 -14.40
C ARG A 15 -2.75 -11.59 -13.79
N LEU A 16 -1.59 -11.22 -13.19
CA LEU A 16 -1.40 -9.87 -12.64
C LEU A 16 -1.09 -8.81 -13.70
N ILE A 17 -0.65 -9.19 -14.90
CA ILE A 17 -0.21 -8.23 -15.92
C ILE A 17 -1.36 -7.31 -16.34
N LYS A 18 -2.55 -7.86 -16.60
CA LYS A 18 -3.72 -7.06 -16.99
C LYS A 18 -4.18 -6.11 -15.90
N PRO A 19 -4.41 -6.55 -14.65
CA PRO A 19 -4.73 -5.64 -13.54
C PRO A 19 -3.69 -4.55 -13.34
N VAL A 20 -2.39 -4.89 -13.34
CA VAL A 20 -1.31 -3.91 -13.17
C VAL A 20 -1.29 -2.89 -14.29
N PHE A 21 -1.44 -3.31 -15.53
CA PHE A 21 -1.48 -2.39 -16.69
C PHE A 21 -2.65 -1.40 -16.60
N TRP A 22 -3.85 -1.89 -16.30
CA TRP A 22 -5.02 -1.03 -16.18
C TRP A 22 -4.96 -0.11 -14.95
N ASN A 23 -4.40 -0.59 -13.82
CA ASN A 23 -4.15 0.28 -12.66
C ASN A 23 -3.09 1.35 -12.96
N ALA A 24 -2.03 1.02 -13.70
CA ALA A 24 -1.04 2.00 -14.13
C ALA A 24 -1.66 3.07 -15.06
N LEU A 25 -2.52 2.64 -15.99
CA LEU A 25 -3.24 3.55 -16.88
C LEU A 25 -4.24 4.42 -16.11
N ALA A 26 -4.95 3.87 -15.13
CA ALA A 26 -5.83 4.62 -14.24
C ALA A 26 -5.05 5.65 -13.43
N ASN A 27 -3.91 5.26 -12.84
CA ASN A 27 -3.03 6.20 -12.13
C ASN A 27 -2.51 7.32 -13.05
N LEU A 28 -2.18 7.01 -14.31
CA LEU A 28 -1.77 8.02 -15.28
C LEU A 28 -2.91 8.96 -15.63
N SER A 29 -4.14 8.45 -15.79
CA SER A 29 -5.32 9.27 -16.08
C SER A 29 -5.69 10.21 -14.92
N ASN A 30 -5.33 9.86 -13.68
CA ASN A 30 -5.50 10.73 -12.51
C ASN A 30 -4.69 12.03 -12.59
N LEU A 31 -3.66 12.10 -13.44
CA LEU A 31 -2.91 13.34 -13.69
C LEU A 31 -3.66 14.31 -14.64
N LEU A 32 -4.58 13.84 -15.47
CA LEU A 32 -5.27 14.68 -16.46
C LEU A 32 -6.03 15.87 -15.83
N PRO A 33 -6.81 15.72 -14.76
CA PRO A 33 -7.46 16.84 -14.09
C PRO A 33 -6.46 17.88 -13.56
N PHE A 34 -5.28 17.45 -13.10
CA PHE A 34 -4.23 18.37 -12.61
C PHE A 34 -3.62 19.19 -13.74
N LEU A 35 -3.46 18.62 -14.94
CA LEU A 35 -3.02 19.37 -16.12
C LEU A 35 -4.05 20.43 -16.52
N CYS A 36 -5.35 20.12 -16.46
CA CYS A 36 -6.40 21.10 -16.68
C CYS A 36 -6.37 22.22 -15.62
N LEU A 37 -6.13 21.86 -14.36
CA LEU A 37 -5.99 22.84 -13.27
C LEU A 37 -4.78 23.74 -13.48
N ALA A 38 -3.64 23.19 -13.88
CA ALA A 38 -2.44 23.98 -14.21
C ALA A 38 -2.70 24.96 -15.36
N TYR A 39 -3.47 24.55 -16.38
CA TYR A 39 -3.88 25.44 -17.46
C TYR A 39 -4.78 26.58 -16.94
N ILE A 40 -5.73 26.31 -16.05
CA ILE A 40 -6.56 27.36 -15.42
C ILE A 40 -5.70 28.34 -14.65
N VAL A 41 -4.72 27.85 -13.88
CA VAL A 41 -3.76 28.70 -13.15
C VAL A 41 -2.95 29.57 -14.11
N SER A 42 -2.52 29.05 -15.26
CA SER A 42 -1.80 29.83 -16.27
C SER A 42 -2.66 30.97 -16.86
N GLN A 43 -3.95 30.71 -17.11
CA GLN A 43 -4.90 31.74 -17.61
C GLN A 43 -5.16 32.83 -16.56
N ILE A 44 -5.22 32.46 -15.28
CA ILE A 44 -5.36 33.45 -14.19
C ILE A 44 -4.09 34.31 -14.09
N TYR A 45 -2.92 33.70 -14.20
CA TYR A 45 -1.65 34.42 -14.21
C TYR A 45 -1.56 35.42 -15.38
N GLU A 46 -1.91 35.01 -16.60
CA GLU A 46 -1.97 35.86 -17.76
C GLU A 46 -2.92 37.07 -17.55
N TYR A 47 -4.05 36.86 -16.88
CA TYR A 47 -4.95 37.95 -16.52
C TYR A 47 -4.29 39.01 -15.61
N PHE A 48 -3.51 38.57 -14.62
CA PHE A 48 -2.77 39.48 -13.74
C PHE A 48 -1.68 40.28 -14.47
N VAL A 49 -1.08 39.71 -15.52
CA VAL A 49 0.00 40.34 -16.26
C VAL A 49 -0.55 41.21 -17.40
N SER A 50 -1.56 40.75 -18.16
CA SER A 50 -2.05 41.40 -19.38
C SER A 50 -3.38 42.12 -19.20
N GLY A 51 -4.09 41.92 -18.10
CA GLY A 51 -5.41 42.49 -17.82
C GLY A 51 -6.56 41.92 -18.67
N THR A 52 -6.27 40.92 -19.54
CA THR A 52 -7.29 40.35 -20.46
C THR A 52 -7.65 38.95 -20.00
N LEU A 53 -8.90 38.74 -19.57
CA LEU A 53 -9.41 37.42 -19.22
C LEU A 53 -10.25 36.84 -20.36
N ASN A 54 -9.80 35.72 -20.90
CA ASN A 54 -10.58 34.98 -21.88
C ASN A 54 -11.60 34.06 -21.18
N ARG A 55 -12.82 34.56 -20.96
CA ARG A 55 -13.87 33.80 -20.27
C ARG A 55 -14.22 32.51 -21.01
N THR A 56 -14.18 32.48 -22.33
CA THR A 56 -14.45 31.28 -23.12
C THR A 56 -13.44 30.18 -22.86
N SER A 57 -12.16 30.54 -22.77
CA SER A 57 -11.07 29.61 -22.45
C SER A 57 -11.25 28.93 -21.08
N LEU A 58 -11.69 29.70 -20.07
CA LEU A 58 -11.96 29.14 -18.72
C LEU A 58 -13.15 28.17 -18.74
N TRP A 59 -14.23 28.46 -19.45
CA TRP A 59 -15.36 27.55 -19.58
C TRP A 59 -15.00 26.27 -20.32
N VAL A 60 -14.16 26.35 -21.35
CA VAL A 60 -13.65 25.21 -22.09
C VAL A 60 -12.75 24.36 -21.17
N ALA A 61 -11.85 24.99 -20.41
CA ALA A 61 -10.99 24.28 -19.46
C ALA A 61 -11.79 23.56 -18.36
N TRP A 62 -12.84 24.21 -17.85
CA TRP A 62 -13.74 23.59 -16.88
C TRP A 62 -14.49 22.40 -17.47
N GLY A 63 -15.01 22.51 -18.67
CA GLY A 63 -15.64 21.42 -19.42
C GLY A 63 -14.68 20.27 -19.70
N ALA A 64 -13.42 20.58 -20.08
CA ALA A 64 -12.36 19.60 -20.27
C ALA A 64 -12.01 18.85 -18.96
N MET A 65 -11.95 19.56 -17.84
CA MET A 65 -11.71 18.96 -16.52
C MET A 65 -12.82 17.96 -16.15
N LEU A 66 -14.09 18.29 -16.40
CA LEU A 66 -15.20 17.34 -16.18
C LEU A 66 -15.08 16.12 -17.10
N ALA A 67 -14.72 16.31 -18.36
CA ALA A 67 -14.46 15.20 -19.28
C ALA A 67 -13.30 14.30 -18.79
N CYS A 68 -12.22 14.90 -18.27
CA CYS A 68 -11.12 14.16 -17.68
C CYS A 68 -11.56 13.34 -16.47
N PHE A 69 -12.42 13.83 -15.59
CA PHE A 69 -12.98 13.05 -14.48
C PHE A 69 -13.78 11.85 -14.97
N VAL A 70 -14.59 12.01 -16.03
CA VAL A 70 -15.33 10.90 -16.62
C VAL A 70 -14.38 9.85 -17.19
N VAL A 71 -13.34 10.26 -17.90
CA VAL A 71 -12.31 9.36 -18.45
C VAL A 71 -11.60 8.60 -17.32
N THR A 72 -11.17 9.31 -16.29
CA THR A 72 -10.52 8.72 -15.10
C THR A 72 -11.45 7.70 -14.43
N TRP A 73 -12.71 8.05 -14.22
CA TRP A 73 -13.71 7.14 -13.65
C TRP A 73 -13.88 5.86 -14.48
N ILE A 74 -13.86 5.95 -15.81
CA ILE A 74 -13.95 4.80 -16.70
C ILE A 74 -12.74 3.88 -16.52
N PHE A 75 -11.51 4.43 -16.54
CA PHE A 75 -10.30 3.65 -16.37
C PHE A 75 -10.21 3.02 -14.98
N GLU A 76 -10.54 3.76 -13.93
CA GLU A 76 -10.63 3.24 -12.55
C GLU A 76 -11.63 2.08 -12.44
N ASN A 77 -12.81 2.22 -13.06
CA ASN A 77 -13.83 1.18 -13.03
C ASN A 77 -13.37 -0.09 -13.75
N ILE A 78 -12.69 0.04 -14.89
CA ILE A 78 -12.12 -1.09 -15.63
C ILE A 78 -11.00 -1.75 -14.81
N ALA A 79 -10.07 -0.96 -14.27
CA ALA A 79 -8.97 -1.44 -13.44
C ALA A 79 -9.48 -2.19 -12.21
N CYS A 80 -10.46 -1.62 -11.50
CA CYS A 80 -11.10 -2.21 -10.34
C CYS A 80 -11.76 -3.57 -10.67
N LYS A 81 -12.60 -3.60 -11.70
CA LYS A 81 -13.28 -4.84 -12.15
C LYS A 81 -12.30 -5.95 -12.51
N LEU A 82 -11.23 -5.63 -13.25
CA LEU A 82 -10.22 -6.62 -13.65
C LEU A 82 -9.40 -7.09 -12.45
N THR A 83 -9.03 -6.18 -11.55
CA THR A 83 -8.25 -6.52 -10.36
C THR A 83 -9.00 -7.47 -9.45
N TYR A 84 -10.26 -7.16 -9.13
CA TYR A 84 -11.07 -8.03 -8.27
C TYR A 84 -11.42 -9.35 -8.95
N ARG A 85 -11.84 -9.31 -10.21
CA ARG A 85 -12.19 -10.52 -10.95
C ARG A 85 -11.02 -11.50 -11.03
N ASP A 86 -9.85 -11.03 -11.48
CA ASP A 86 -8.69 -11.89 -11.69
C ASP A 86 -8.10 -12.35 -10.34
N GLY A 87 -8.14 -11.50 -9.30
CA GLY A 87 -7.71 -11.85 -7.96
C GLY A 87 -8.59 -12.91 -7.30
N PHE A 88 -9.91 -12.75 -7.34
CA PHE A 88 -10.84 -13.74 -6.79
C PHE A 88 -10.82 -15.07 -7.57
N MET A 89 -10.72 -15.01 -8.90
CA MET A 89 -10.58 -16.22 -9.71
C MET A 89 -9.29 -16.99 -9.39
N ALA A 90 -8.17 -16.29 -9.24
CA ALA A 90 -6.90 -16.90 -8.86
C ALA A 90 -6.95 -17.53 -7.47
N SER A 91 -7.63 -16.88 -6.51
CA SER A 91 -7.84 -17.42 -5.16
C SER A 91 -8.73 -18.67 -5.19
N ALA A 92 -9.82 -18.67 -5.95
CA ALA A 92 -10.69 -19.82 -6.10
C ALA A 92 -9.94 -21.01 -6.71
N ASP A 93 -9.21 -20.79 -7.81
CA ASP A 93 -8.39 -21.81 -8.45
C ASP A 93 -7.30 -22.36 -7.51
N GLY A 94 -6.70 -21.48 -6.70
CA GLY A 94 -5.72 -21.86 -5.68
C GLY A 94 -6.32 -22.76 -4.61
N ARG A 95 -7.51 -22.44 -4.10
CA ARG A 95 -8.24 -23.29 -3.13
C ARG A 95 -8.58 -24.66 -3.72
N ILE A 96 -9.03 -24.71 -4.97
CA ILE A 96 -9.32 -25.98 -5.69
C ILE A 96 -8.04 -26.81 -5.83
N LYS A 97 -6.93 -26.19 -6.28
CA LYS A 97 -5.63 -26.88 -6.40
C LYS A 97 -5.14 -27.42 -5.05
N LEU A 98 -5.33 -26.66 -3.96
CA LEU A 98 -4.97 -27.12 -2.61
C LEU A 98 -5.86 -28.28 -2.16
N ALA A 99 -7.17 -28.20 -2.34
CA ALA A 99 -8.11 -29.27 -2.02
C ALA A 99 -7.76 -30.57 -2.77
N GLU A 100 -7.46 -30.47 -4.07
CA GLU A 100 -7.01 -31.59 -4.87
C GLU A 100 -5.66 -32.17 -4.41
N HIS A 101 -4.74 -31.31 -3.97
CA HIS A 101 -3.49 -31.75 -3.39
C HIS A 101 -3.70 -32.51 -2.07
N ILE A 102 -4.55 -31.96 -1.18
CA ILE A 102 -4.90 -32.62 0.09
C ILE A 102 -5.54 -33.99 -0.16
N ARG A 103 -6.41 -34.11 -1.17
CA ARG A 103 -7.05 -35.36 -1.55
C ARG A 103 -6.04 -36.46 -1.93
N ARG A 104 -4.88 -36.07 -2.46
CA ARG A 104 -3.80 -37.03 -2.88
C ARG A 104 -2.83 -37.38 -1.78
N LEU A 105 -2.92 -36.75 -0.61
CA LEU A 105 -2.04 -37.03 0.51
C LEU A 105 -2.37 -38.39 1.16
N PRO A 106 -1.36 -39.12 1.68
CA PRO A 106 -1.58 -40.36 2.39
C PRO A 106 -2.46 -40.16 3.62
N LEU A 107 -3.35 -41.12 3.89
CA LEU A 107 -4.28 -41.06 5.04
C LEU A 107 -3.55 -40.85 6.37
N GLY A 108 -2.38 -41.46 6.55
CA GLY A 108 -1.55 -41.28 7.75
C GLY A 108 -1.12 -39.82 8.01
N PHE A 109 -0.87 -39.05 6.95
CA PHE A 109 -0.60 -37.62 7.08
C PHE A 109 -1.85 -36.85 7.54
N LEU A 110 -3.01 -37.16 6.97
CA LEU A 110 -4.27 -36.49 7.34
C LEU A 110 -4.68 -36.82 8.77
N MET A 111 -4.43 -38.03 9.25
CA MET A 111 -4.71 -38.42 10.64
C MET A 111 -3.71 -37.82 11.65
N SER A 112 -2.50 -37.48 11.23
CA SER A 112 -1.49 -36.82 12.09
C SER A 112 -1.70 -35.32 12.25
N ARG A 113 -2.57 -34.71 11.44
CA ARG A 113 -2.87 -33.28 11.48
C ARG A 113 -4.29 -33.03 11.97
N ASN A 114 -4.45 -31.90 12.67
CA ASN A 114 -5.77 -31.47 13.11
C ASN A 114 -6.56 -30.95 11.89
N SER A 115 -7.75 -31.49 11.67
CA SER A 115 -8.66 -31.04 10.58
C SER A 115 -8.95 -29.53 10.66
N GLY A 116 -8.96 -28.94 11.86
CA GLY A 116 -9.10 -27.52 12.08
C GLY A 116 -7.90 -26.70 11.55
N GLU A 117 -6.66 -27.24 11.63
CA GLU A 117 -5.47 -26.59 11.07
C GLU A 117 -5.54 -26.52 9.54
N ILE A 118 -5.93 -27.62 8.91
CA ILE A 118 -6.11 -27.68 7.45
C ILE A 118 -7.24 -26.72 7.01
N GLY A 119 -8.36 -26.72 7.73
CA GLY A 119 -9.47 -25.79 7.49
C GLY A 119 -9.05 -24.33 7.65
N ASN A 120 -8.28 -24.00 8.68
CA ASN A 120 -7.77 -22.64 8.90
C ASN A 120 -6.85 -22.20 7.75
N THR A 121 -5.95 -23.06 7.27
CA THR A 121 -5.10 -22.77 6.12
C THR A 121 -5.95 -22.50 4.86
N MET A 122 -6.94 -23.34 4.59
CA MET A 122 -7.82 -23.16 3.43
C MET A 122 -8.67 -21.89 3.49
N MET A 123 -9.09 -21.48 4.68
CA MET A 123 -9.99 -20.32 4.83
C MET A 123 -9.21 -19.03 5.07
N ASN A 124 -8.33 -18.99 6.07
CA ASN A 124 -7.69 -17.75 6.50
C ASN A 124 -6.42 -17.42 5.73
N ASP A 125 -5.54 -18.40 5.46
CA ASP A 125 -4.29 -18.11 4.75
C ASP A 125 -4.55 -17.79 3.27
N PHE A 126 -5.52 -18.48 2.65
CA PHE A 126 -5.96 -18.11 1.32
C PHE A 126 -6.66 -16.74 1.26
N SER A 127 -7.45 -16.37 2.26
CA SER A 127 -8.04 -15.02 2.33
C SER A 127 -6.97 -13.92 2.39
N ARG A 128 -5.87 -14.15 3.10
CA ARG A 128 -4.73 -13.21 3.11
C ARG A 128 -4.05 -13.11 1.75
N THR A 129 -3.85 -14.26 1.09
CA THR A 129 -3.28 -14.31 -0.27
C THR A 129 -4.20 -13.60 -1.28
N GLU A 130 -5.51 -13.79 -1.17
CA GLU A 130 -6.53 -13.11 -1.95
C GLU A 130 -6.47 -11.59 -1.76
N SER A 131 -6.42 -11.10 -0.51
CA SER A 131 -6.23 -9.67 -0.23
C SER A 131 -4.93 -9.12 -0.79
N ALA A 132 -3.84 -9.89 -0.75
CA ALA A 132 -2.59 -9.49 -1.35
C ALA A 132 -2.69 -9.36 -2.88
N MET A 133 -3.40 -10.26 -3.55
CA MET A 133 -3.58 -10.22 -5.00
C MET A 133 -4.56 -9.15 -5.47
N THR A 134 -5.62 -8.88 -4.69
CA THR A 134 -6.67 -7.93 -5.06
C THR A 134 -6.35 -6.49 -4.68
N HIS A 135 -5.70 -6.27 -3.56
CA HIS A 135 -5.50 -4.91 -3.02
C HIS A 135 -4.04 -4.47 -3.01
N ILE A 136 -3.10 -5.35 -2.62
CA ILE A 136 -1.74 -4.92 -2.29
C ILE A 136 -0.84 -4.93 -3.54
N LEU A 137 -0.73 -6.06 -4.24
CA LEU A 137 0.22 -6.22 -5.34
C LEU A 137 -0.06 -5.30 -6.54
N PRO A 138 -1.31 -5.18 -7.05
CA PRO A 138 -1.58 -4.29 -8.17
C PRO A 138 -1.27 -2.82 -7.84
N GLN A 139 -1.62 -2.36 -6.63
CA GLN A 139 -1.36 -0.98 -6.19
C GLN A 139 0.13 -0.69 -6.02
N ILE A 140 0.89 -1.59 -5.38
CA ILE A 140 2.33 -1.37 -5.21
C ILE A 140 3.04 -1.32 -6.56
N ILE A 141 2.74 -2.26 -7.47
CA ILE A 141 3.41 -2.34 -8.76
C ILE A 141 3.02 -1.15 -9.65
N SER A 142 1.72 -0.83 -9.74
CA SER A 142 1.27 0.31 -10.55
C SER A 142 1.74 1.64 -9.97
N GLY A 143 1.76 1.79 -8.64
CA GLY A 143 2.30 2.97 -7.97
C GLY A 143 3.80 3.13 -8.21
N ALA A 144 4.57 2.04 -8.18
CA ALA A 144 6.00 2.08 -8.51
C ALA A 144 6.26 2.48 -9.97
N ILE A 145 5.48 1.94 -10.91
CA ILE A 145 5.55 2.33 -12.33
C ILE A 145 5.24 3.82 -12.47
N MET A 146 4.17 4.30 -11.82
CA MET A 146 3.78 5.69 -11.86
C MET A 146 4.84 6.60 -11.26
N ALA A 147 5.43 6.23 -10.13
CA ALA A 147 6.51 6.99 -9.50
C ALA A 147 7.74 7.13 -10.43
N VAL A 148 8.10 6.06 -11.16
CA VAL A 148 9.19 6.13 -12.15
C VAL A 148 8.83 7.05 -13.31
N ILE A 149 7.63 6.93 -13.87
CA ILE A 149 7.19 7.79 -14.99
C ILE A 149 7.16 9.26 -14.55
N ALA A 150 6.54 9.58 -13.41
CA ALA A 150 6.50 10.93 -12.88
C ALA A 150 7.90 11.50 -12.62
N SER A 151 8.80 10.68 -12.04
CA SER A 151 10.19 11.06 -11.81
C SER A 151 10.93 11.45 -13.10
N VAL A 152 10.77 10.64 -14.15
CA VAL A 152 11.40 10.89 -15.45
C VAL A 152 10.83 12.16 -16.09
N VAL A 153 9.52 12.34 -16.05
CA VAL A 153 8.87 13.53 -16.60
C VAL A 153 9.32 14.80 -15.87
N LEU A 154 9.35 14.79 -14.53
CA LEU A 154 9.80 15.94 -13.73
C LEU A 154 11.28 16.28 -13.99
N LEU A 155 12.17 15.27 -14.11
CA LEU A 155 13.57 15.49 -14.41
C LEU A 155 13.82 16.04 -15.82
N ILE A 156 12.99 15.66 -16.80
CA ILE A 156 13.08 16.18 -18.17
C ILE A 156 12.56 17.63 -18.22
N ALA A 157 11.49 17.94 -17.47
CA ALA A 157 10.90 19.28 -17.46
C ALA A 157 11.84 20.30 -16.78
N ASP A 158 12.33 20.03 -15.58
CA ASP A 158 13.40 20.79 -14.91
C ASP A 158 14.16 19.89 -13.92
N TRP A 159 15.41 19.58 -14.24
CA TRP A 159 16.25 18.70 -13.43
C TRP A 159 16.52 19.26 -12.02
N ARG A 160 16.51 20.59 -11.84
CA ARG A 160 16.74 21.27 -10.55
C ARG A 160 15.57 21.02 -9.59
N MET A 161 14.35 21.17 -10.10
CA MET A 161 13.11 20.89 -9.36
C MET A 161 12.99 19.41 -9.04
N GLY A 162 13.28 18.54 -10.04
CA GLY A 162 13.28 17.09 -9.85
C GLY A 162 14.28 16.64 -8.78
N LEU A 163 15.52 17.15 -8.80
CA LEU A 163 16.51 16.83 -7.75
C LEU A 163 16.09 17.32 -6.38
N ALA A 164 15.49 18.51 -6.27
CA ALA A 164 14.99 19.04 -5.00
C ALA A 164 13.89 18.12 -4.41
N MET A 165 12.99 17.59 -5.25
CA MET A 165 11.96 16.65 -4.85
C MET A 165 12.54 15.35 -4.29
N PHE A 166 13.63 14.85 -4.90
CA PHE A 166 14.26 13.60 -4.48
C PHE A 166 15.30 13.75 -3.36
N ALA A 167 15.60 14.96 -2.92
CA ALA A 167 16.64 15.20 -1.90
C ALA A 167 16.39 14.47 -0.56
N GLY A 168 15.12 14.29 -0.17
CA GLY A 168 14.75 13.55 1.03
C GLY A 168 14.81 12.02 0.89
N PHE A 169 14.81 11.50 -0.35
CA PHE A 169 14.72 10.07 -0.62
C PHE A 169 15.91 9.25 -0.11
N PRO A 170 17.19 9.67 -0.31
CA PRO A 170 18.35 8.95 0.21
C PRO A 170 18.32 8.81 1.74
N ILE A 171 17.92 9.87 2.45
CA ILE A 171 17.83 9.88 3.92
C ILE A 171 16.73 8.91 4.38
N ALA A 172 15.55 8.95 3.75
CA ALA A 172 14.46 8.04 4.05
C ALA A 172 14.87 6.57 3.82
N LEU A 173 15.57 6.28 2.72
CA LEU A 173 16.10 4.95 2.44
C LEU A 173 17.11 4.49 3.50
N LEU A 174 18.06 5.35 3.90
CA LEU A 174 19.01 5.02 4.95
C LEU A 174 18.32 4.65 6.26
N ILE A 175 17.29 5.40 6.66
CA ILE A 175 16.48 5.09 7.84
C ILE A 175 15.80 3.74 7.68
N MET A 176 15.10 3.52 6.56
CA MET A 176 14.38 2.26 6.28
C MET A 176 15.31 1.03 6.24
N PHE A 177 16.50 1.17 5.65
CA PHE A 177 17.49 0.08 5.64
C PHE A 177 18.09 -0.17 7.03
N GLY A 178 18.37 0.89 7.77
CA GLY A 178 18.94 0.82 9.12
C GLY A 178 18.01 0.15 10.13
N MET A 179 16.69 0.36 10.02
CA MET A 179 15.72 -0.21 10.96
C MET A 179 15.33 -1.67 10.67
N ARG A 180 15.69 -2.25 9.52
CA ARG A 180 15.32 -3.65 9.15
C ARG A 180 15.73 -4.69 10.18
N GLY A 181 16.89 -4.51 10.81
CA GLY A 181 17.37 -5.41 11.86
C GLY A 181 16.50 -5.38 13.11
N LEU A 182 16.12 -4.18 13.53
CA LEU A 182 15.22 -3.95 14.66
C LEU A 182 13.81 -4.49 14.35
N GLU A 183 13.29 -4.20 13.19
CA GLU A 183 11.99 -4.67 12.70
C GLU A 183 11.88 -6.19 12.76
N ARG A 184 12.82 -6.91 12.14
CA ARG A 184 12.85 -8.38 12.18
C ARG A 184 12.88 -8.95 13.59
N ARG A 185 13.67 -8.34 14.49
CA ARG A 185 13.78 -8.78 15.88
C ARG A 185 12.47 -8.58 16.63
N LEU A 186 11.87 -7.42 16.50
CA LEU A 186 10.61 -7.09 17.17
C LEU A 186 9.44 -7.89 16.60
N ASP A 187 9.36 -8.09 15.28
CA ASP A 187 8.34 -8.92 14.65
C ASP A 187 8.42 -10.38 15.08
N THR A 188 9.64 -10.92 15.24
CA THR A 188 9.80 -12.28 15.76
C THR A 188 9.27 -12.39 17.18
N GLN A 189 9.58 -11.43 18.05
CA GLN A 189 9.07 -11.40 19.43
C GLN A 189 7.55 -11.28 19.47
N LEU A 190 6.98 -10.40 18.65
CA LEU A 190 5.53 -10.22 18.52
C LEU A 190 4.85 -11.50 18.04
N SER A 191 5.42 -12.15 17.02
CA SER A 191 4.88 -13.40 16.49
C SER A 191 4.88 -14.51 17.55
N GLN A 192 5.96 -14.65 18.32
CA GLN A 192 6.04 -15.61 19.41
C GLN A 192 5.02 -15.33 20.52
N ALA A 193 4.89 -14.05 20.93
CA ALA A 193 3.92 -13.65 21.93
C ALA A 193 2.48 -13.92 21.47
N ARG A 194 2.18 -13.66 20.19
CA ARG A 194 0.87 -13.94 19.56
C ARG A 194 0.53 -15.44 19.61
N VAL A 195 1.47 -16.30 19.21
CA VAL A 195 1.28 -17.75 19.21
C VAL A 195 1.07 -18.26 20.64
N ASN A 196 1.87 -17.76 21.59
CA ASN A 196 1.72 -18.15 23.01
C ASN A 196 0.35 -17.70 23.56
N GLN A 197 -0.07 -16.47 23.29
CA GLN A 197 -1.39 -15.97 23.70
C GLN A 197 -2.52 -16.82 23.12
N ALA A 198 -2.46 -17.13 21.82
CA ALA A 198 -3.48 -17.95 21.16
C ALA A 198 -3.53 -19.36 21.76
N GLY A 199 -2.38 -19.98 22.03
CA GLY A 199 -2.30 -21.28 22.69
C GLY A 199 -2.90 -21.27 24.10
N LYS A 200 -2.60 -20.23 24.90
CA LYS A 200 -3.15 -20.10 26.26
C LYS A 200 -4.66 -19.80 26.26
N LEU A 201 -5.13 -19.05 25.29
CA LEU A 201 -6.57 -18.83 25.11
C LEU A 201 -7.29 -20.14 24.75
N GLN A 202 -6.71 -20.91 23.84
CA GLN A 202 -7.27 -22.20 23.45
C GLN A 202 -7.27 -23.20 24.63
N GLU A 203 -6.17 -23.32 25.39
CA GLU A 203 -6.07 -24.11 26.60
C GLU A 203 -7.17 -23.72 27.62
N TYR A 204 -7.36 -22.42 27.82
CA TYR A 204 -8.39 -21.90 28.73
C TYR A 204 -9.81 -22.24 28.26
N LEU A 205 -10.12 -22.07 26.97
CA LEU A 205 -11.43 -22.38 26.41
C LEU A 205 -11.75 -23.88 26.50
N TYR A 206 -10.78 -24.76 26.19
CA TYR A 206 -10.97 -26.21 26.36
C TYR A 206 -11.14 -26.62 27.84
N GLY A 207 -10.39 -25.99 28.74
CA GLY A 207 -10.47 -26.22 30.18
C GLY A 207 -11.72 -25.61 30.85
N MET A 208 -12.45 -24.74 30.18
CA MET A 208 -13.55 -23.97 30.76
C MET A 208 -14.65 -24.86 31.38
N ARG A 209 -14.93 -26.00 30.76
CA ARG A 209 -15.91 -26.95 31.28
C ARG A 209 -15.50 -27.51 32.66
N ILE A 210 -14.23 -27.82 32.80
CA ILE A 210 -13.64 -28.34 34.06
C ILE A 210 -13.62 -27.24 35.11
N ILE A 211 -13.13 -26.04 34.74
CA ILE A 211 -13.10 -24.88 35.65
C ILE A 211 -14.49 -24.57 36.22
N LYS A 212 -15.51 -24.57 35.37
CA LYS A 212 -16.89 -24.34 35.81
C LYS A 212 -17.46 -25.46 36.70
N SER A 213 -17.14 -26.74 36.40
CA SER A 213 -17.63 -27.85 37.20
C SER A 213 -17.05 -27.88 38.62
N TYR A 214 -15.84 -27.38 38.82
CA TYR A 214 -15.20 -27.23 40.11
C TYR A 214 -15.43 -25.87 40.80
N ASN A 215 -16.27 -25.02 40.22
CA ASN A 215 -16.59 -23.68 40.72
C ASN A 215 -15.30 -22.80 40.97
N MET A 216 -14.21 -23.09 40.23
CA MET A 216 -12.95 -22.36 40.32
C MET A 216 -13.05 -21.07 39.50
N GLN A 217 -13.75 -20.07 40.02
CA GLN A 217 -13.86 -18.75 39.40
C GLN A 217 -12.72 -17.87 39.93
N GLY A 218 -11.89 -17.34 39.03
CA GLY A 218 -10.94 -16.25 39.33
C GLY A 218 -9.45 -16.60 39.32
N ASP A 219 -9.00 -17.65 39.99
CA ASP A 219 -7.56 -17.85 40.26
C ASP A 219 -6.76 -18.54 39.13
N ASN A 220 -7.41 -19.27 38.24
CA ASN A 220 -6.74 -19.99 37.14
C ASN A 220 -6.53 -19.15 35.87
N PHE A 221 -6.82 -17.86 35.92
CA PHE A 221 -6.72 -16.93 34.81
C PHE A 221 -5.31 -16.29 34.64
N GLU A 222 -4.43 -16.45 35.63
CA GLU A 222 -3.11 -15.83 35.69
C GLU A 222 -2.24 -16.13 34.44
N LYS A 223 -2.23 -17.38 33.98
CA LYS A 223 -1.44 -17.79 32.81
C LYS A 223 -1.90 -17.11 31.53
N LEU A 224 -3.22 -17.03 31.31
CA LEU A 224 -3.80 -16.35 30.16
C LEU A 224 -3.60 -14.84 30.28
N LYS A 225 -3.85 -14.26 31.45
CA LYS A 225 -3.63 -12.82 31.73
C LYS A 225 -2.19 -12.44 31.45
N LYS A 226 -1.21 -13.24 31.91
CA LYS A 226 0.21 -13.02 31.61
C LYS A 226 0.49 -13.08 30.11
N ALA A 227 0.00 -14.11 29.40
CA ALA A 227 0.19 -14.23 27.95
C ALA A 227 -0.43 -13.06 27.17
N CYS A 228 -1.61 -12.56 27.59
CA CYS A 228 -2.22 -11.35 27.01
C CYS A 228 -1.39 -10.10 27.30
N THR A 229 -0.85 -9.98 28.51
CA THR A 229 0.02 -8.86 28.90
C THR A 229 1.32 -8.87 28.10
N ASP A 230 1.97 -10.04 27.98
CA ASP A 230 3.20 -10.21 27.21
C ASP A 230 2.96 -9.85 25.72
N TYR A 231 1.83 -10.25 25.16
CA TYR A 231 1.45 -9.89 23.79
C TYR A 231 1.21 -8.38 23.64
N ARG A 232 0.47 -7.78 24.57
CA ARG A 232 0.26 -6.31 24.61
C ARG A 232 1.61 -5.57 24.64
N ASP A 233 2.52 -5.99 25.51
CA ASP A 233 3.82 -5.34 25.69
C ASP A 233 4.71 -5.54 24.45
N ALA A 234 4.61 -6.67 23.77
CA ALA A 234 5.26 -6.89 22.48
C ALA A 234 4.68 -5.96 21.38
N CYS A 235 3.36 -5.78 21.33
CA CYS A 235 2.73 -4.81 20.41
C CYS A 235 3.21 -3.39 20.67
N ILE A 236 3.23 -2.96 21.94
CA ILE A 236 3.70 -1.62 22.32
C ILE A 236 5.17 -1.41 21.94
N LYS A 237 6.02 -2.43 22.12
CA LYS A 237 7.43 -2.37 21.73
C LYS A 237 7.61 -2.26 20.22
N VAL A 238 6.81 -2.97 19.42
CA VAL A 238 6.84 -2.86 17.96
C VAL A 238 6.40 -1.48 17.52
N GLU A 239 5.22 -1.03 17.95
CA GLU A 239 4.68 0.28 17.56
C GLU A 239 5.55 1.42 18.08
N GLY A 240 6.00 1.37 19.33
CA GLY A 240 6.86 2.39 19.93
C GLY A 240 8.29 2.42 19.40
N GLY A 241 8.80 1.28 18.90
CA GLY A 241 10.15 1.19 18.33
C GLY A 241 10.21 1.49 16.84
N ILE A 242 9.27 0.96 16.06
CA ILE A 242 9.26 1.07 14.60
C ILE A 242 8.43 2.27 14.15
N GLY A 243 7.31 2.56 14.82
CA GLY A 243 6.37 3.62 14.45
C GLY A 243 7.04 4.99 14.31
N PRO A 244 7.75 5.51 15.31
CA PRO A 244 8.43 6.81 15.21
C PRO A 244 9.47 6.85 14.08
N LEU A 245 10.22 5.78 13.85
CA LEU A 245 11.21 5.72 12.77
C LEU A 245 10.54 5.75 11.38
N ASN A 246 9.40 5.06 11.22
CA ASN A 246 8.60 5.13 10.01
C ASN A 246 8.03 6.54 9.77
N LEU A 247 7.57 7.21 10.83
CA LEU A 247 7.09 8.60 10.74
C LEU A 247 8.20 9.56 10.31
N VAL A 248 9.41 9.40 10.85
CA VAL A 248 10.58 10.20 10.46
C VAL A 248 10.96 9.93 9.00
N ALA A 249 11.02 8.67 8.58
CA ALA A 249 11.29 8.33 7.17
C ALA A 249 10.22 8.92 6.23
N ALA A 250 8.94 8.82 6.59
CA ALA A 250 7.84 9.42 5.84
C ALA A 250 7.92 10.95 5.81
N ALA A 251 8.36 11.60 6.90
CA ALA A 251 8.57 13.05 6.95
C ALA A 251 9.67 13.48 5.97
N PHE A 252 10.79 12.74 5.88
CA PHE A 252 11.83 13.01 4.90
C PHE A 252 11.34 12.80 3.45
N LEU A 253 10.53 11.77 3.18
CA LEU A 253 9.93 11.60 1.86
C LEU A 253 9.02 12.78 1.49
N ARG A 254 8.21 13.26 2.43
CA ARG A 254 7.31 14.41 2.22
C ARG A 254 8.06 15.74 2.17
N SER A 255 9.23 15.85 2.78
CA SER A 255 10.03 17.08 2.75
C SER A 255 10.50 17.46 1.33
N GLY A 256 10.52 16.50 0.40
CA GLY A 256 10.81 16.74 -1.01
C GLY A 256 9.91 17.81 -1.63
N LEU A 257 8.60 17.79 -1.33
CA LEU A 257 7.66 18.81 -1.78
C LEU A 257 8.01 20.20 -1.22
N SER A 258 8.35 20.26 0.07
CA SER A 258 8.75 21.53 0.71
C SER A 258 10.06 22.10 0.11
N LEU A 259 11.05 21.23 -0.11
CA LEU A 259 12.32 21.62 -0.75
C LEU A 259 12.09 22.07 -2.19
N MET A 260 11.26 21.35 -2.94
CA MET A 260 10.88 21.72 -4.31
C MET A 260 10.18 23.08 -4.32
N THR A 261 9.32 23.39 -3.34
CA THR A 261 8.67 24.71 -3.22
C THR A 261 9.69 25.81 -2.98
N VAL A 262 10.64 25.61 -2.07
CA VAL A 262 11.70 26.62 -1.79
C VAL A 262 12.55 26.85 -3.03
N VAL A 263 13.06 25.77 -3.66
CA VAL A 263 13.87 25.88 -4.88
C VAL A 263 13.08 26.53 -6.01
N GLY A 264 11.80 26.16 -6.18
CA GLY A 264 10.92 26.74 -7.19
C GLY A 264 10.71 28.25 -7.03
N VAL A 265 10.51 28.73 -5.80
CA VAL A 265 10.41 30.17 -5.51
C VAL A 265 11.71 30.89 -5.91
N PHE A 266 12.88 30.33 -5.59
CA PHE A 266 14.17 30.91 -6.02
C PHE A 266 14.34 30.93 -7.52
N LEU A 267 13.89 29.90 -8.24
CA LEU A 267 13.97 29.82 -9.71
C LEU A 267 13.01 30.80 -10.38
N VAL A 268 11.81 30.97 -9.83
CA VAL A 268 10.82 31.94 -10.32
C VAL A 268 11.30 33.38 -10.10
N THR A 269 11.80 33.70 -8.90
CA THR A 269 12.35 35.03 -8.60
C THR A 269 13.62 35.35 -9.40
N GLY A 270 14.40 34.32 -9.74
CA GLY A 270 15.57 34.41 -10.63
C GLY A 270 15.21 34.49 -12.13
N GLY A 271 13.92 34.42 -12.49
CA GLY A 271 13.45 34.54 -13.89
C GLY A 271 13.76 33.31 -14.76
N THR A 272 14.20 32.20 -14.19
CA THR A 272 14.54 30.98 -14.92
C THR A 272 13.37 30.00 -15.06
N LEU A 273 12.31 30.16 -14.25
CA LEU A 273 11.12 29.35 -14.29
C LEU A 273 9.88 30.26 -14.34
N THR A 274 8.85 29.88 -15.11
CA THR A 274 7.60 30.64 -15.14
C THR A 274 6.68 30.24 -13.98
N VAL A 275 5.82 31.16 -13.52
CA VAL A 275 4.86 30.87 -12.46
C VAL A 275 3.91 29.71 -12.81
N PRO A 276 3.39 29.61 -14.04
CA PRO A 276 2.57 28.46 -14.45
C PRO A 276 3.30 27.14 -14.41
N ASP A 277 4.57 27.09 -14.83
CA ASP A 277 5.38 25.87 -14.77
C ASP A 277 5.62 25.44 -13.31
N PHE A 278 5.94 26.40 -12.44
CA PHE A 278 6.06 26.14 -11.03
C PHE A 278 4.78 25.57 -10.40
N ALA A 279 3.62 26.15 -10.76
CA ALA A 279 2.32 25.63 -10.32
C ALA A 279 2.07 24.19 -10.81
N LEU A 280 2.48 23.86 -12.03
CA LEU A 280 2.39 22.53 -12.59
C LEU A 280 3.23 21.53 -11.79
N PHE A 281 4.46 21.89 -11.42
CA PHE A 281 5.32 21.07 -10.58
C PHE A 281 4.72 20.81 -9.19
N LEU A 282 4.01 21.75 -8.60
CA LEU A 282 3.34 21.59 -7.30
C LEU A 282 2.09 20.71 -7.36
N LEU A 283 1.45 20.61 -8.54
CA LEU A 283 0.21 19.87 -8.74
C LEU A 283 0.43 18.40 -9.12
N VAL A 284 1.55 18.07 -9.75
CA VAL A 284 1.93 16.71 -10.16
C VAL A 284 2.68 15.98 -9.07
#